data_3c7497c30125fdb844f9b51730cc73aa
#
_entry.id   3c7497c30125fdb844f9b51730cc73aa
#
_cell.length_a   1.000
_cell.length_b   1.000
_cell.length_c   1.000
_cell.angle_alpha   90.00
_cell.angle_beta   90.00
_cell.angle_gamma   90.00
#
_symmetry.space_group_name_H-M   'P 1'
#
loop_
_entity.id
_entity.type
_entity.pdbx_description
1 polymer ?
#
loop_
_entity_poly.entity_id
_entity_poly.type
_entity_poly.pdbx_seq_one_letter_code
_entity_poly.pdbx_strand_id
1 'polypeptide(L)' 'MYEDKELVCEDCGKTFIFSAGDQEFYAEKGFQNEPKRCKECSL' A
#
# COMPACT_ATOMS: atom_id res chain seq x y z
N MET A 1 -13.04 -5.66 7.99
CA MET A 1 -12.23 -4.66 8.68
C MET A 1 -10.78 -4.75 8.29
N TYR A 2 -10.12 -3.62 8.15
CA TYR A 2 -8.73 -3.57 7.71
C TYR A 2 -7.82 -3.16 8.86
N GLU A 3 -6.60 -3.64 8.81
CA GLU A 3 -5.58 -3.27 9.78
C GLU A 3 -4.37 -2.77 9.03
N ASP A 4 -3.58 -1.91 9.66
CA ASP A 4 -2.36 -1.41 9.04
C ASP A 4 -1.43 -2.56 8.72
N LYS A 5 -0.84 -2.53 7.53
CA LYS A 5 0.12 -3.54 7.09
C LYS A 5 1.45 -2.89 6.80
N GLU A 6 2.50 -3.66 7.00
CA GLU A 6 3.84 -3.23 6.68
C GLU A 6 4.28 -3.92 5.39
N LEU A 7 4.64 -3.11 4.40
CA LEU A 7 5.06 -3.59 3.09
C LEU A 7 6.45 -3.08 2.76
N VAL A 8 7.13 -3.77 1.86
CA VAL A 8 8.47 -3.37 1.44
C VAL A 8 8.42 -2.93 -0.01
N CYS A 9 8.98 -1.76 -0.28
CA CYS A 9 9.04 -1.22 -1.64
C CYS A 9 9.97 -2.08 -2.50
N GLU A 10 9.53 -2.44 -3.69
CA GLU A 10 10.34 -3.23 -4.62
C GLU A 10 11.51 -2.43 -5.20
N ASP A 11 11.35 -1.13 -5.32
CA ASP A 11 12.37 -0.30 -5.96
C ASP A 11 13.45 0.18 -5.00
N CYS A 12 13.05 0.75 -3.88
CA CYS A 12 14.02 1.32 -2.94
C CYS A 12 14.29 0.45 -1.73
N GLY A 13 13.49 -0.59 -1.51
CA GLY A 13 13.67 -1.50 -0.41
C GLY A 13 13.25 -0.97 0.95
N LYS A 14 12.62 0.18 0.99
CA LYS A 14 12.16 0.77 2.26
C LYS A 14 10.83 0.17 2.67
N THR A 15 10.66 0.03 3.98
CA THR A 15 9.38 -0.41 4.53
C THR A 15 8.42 0.77 4.56
N PHE A 16 7.18 0.52 4.18
CA PHE A 16 6.13 1.54 4.27
C PHE A 16 4.86 0.92 4.83
N ILE A 17 3.98 1.77 5.35
CA ILE A 17 2.74 1.29 5.96
C ILE A 17 1.60 1.42 4.97
N PHE A 18 0.93 0.30 4.73
CA PHE A 18 -0.31 0.26 3.96
C PHE A 18 -1.44 0.30 4.99
N SER A 19 -1.90 1.50 5.29
CA SER A 19 -2.84 1.72 6.39
C SER A 19 -4.23 1.16 6.08
N ALA A 20 -5.03 1.02 7.14
CA ALA A 20 -6.40 0.56 7.00
C ALA A 20 -7.20 1.48 6.07
N GLY A 21 -6.99 2.79 6.18
CA GLY A 21 -7.64 3.75 5.29
C GLY A 21 -7.27 3.56 3.84
N ASP A 22 -5.99 3.30 3.59
CA ASP A 22 -5.52 3.03 2.23
C ASP A 22 -6.13 1.74 1.68
N GLN A 23 -6.25 0.73 2.52
CA GLN A 23 -6.86 -0.53 2.12
C GLN A 23 -8.32 -0.34 1.75
N GLU A 24 -9.04 0.45 2.53
CA GLU A 24 -10.43 0.79 2.21
C GLU A 24 -10.53 1.55 0.90
N PHE A 25 -9.61 2.47 0.67
CA PHE A 25 -9.57 3.22 -0.59
C PHE A 25 -9.37 2.29 -1.78
N TYR A 26 -8.45 1.35 -1.66
CA TYR A 26 -8.20 0.38 -2.70
C TYR A 26 -9.42 -0.49 -2.97
N ALA A 27 -10.11 -0.91 -1.91
CA ALA A 27 -11.31 -1.71 -2.04
C ALA A 27 -12.42 -0.91 -2.72
N GLU A 28 -12.57 0.36 -2.38
CA GLU A 28 -13.58 1.23 -2.96
C GLU A 28 -13.35 1.45 -4.44
N LYS A 29 -12.10 1.57 -4.85
CA LYS A 29 -11.75 1.76 -6.25
C LYS A 29 -11.72 0.45 -7.04
N GLY A 30 -11.91 -0.67 -6.36
CA GLY A 30 -11.88 -1.97 -7.03
C GLY A 30 -10.49 -2.52 -7.27
N PHE A 31 -9.48 -1.95 -6.65
CA PHE A 31 -8.11 -2.45 -6.76
C PHE A 31 -7.97 -3.71 -5.91
N GLN A 32 -7.52 -4.79 -6.50
CA GLN A 32 -7.39 -6.05 -5.79
C GLN A 32 -5.97 -6.32 -5.31
N ASN A 33 -5.02 -5.57 -5.82
CA ASN A 33 -3.61 -5.78 -5.49
C ASN A 33 -3.09 -4.70 -4.55
N GLU A 34 -2.19 -5.11 -3.66
CA GLU A 34 -1.51 -4.18 -2.78
C GLU A 34 -0.47 -3.37 -3.55
N PRO A 35 -0.17 -2.14 -3.10
CA PRO A 35 0.91 -1.37 -3.71
C PRO A 35 2.24 -2.05 -3.42
N LYS A 36 3.09 -2.16 -4.42
CA LYS A 36 4.41 -2.78 -4.26
C LYS A 36 5.51 -1.74 -4.14
N ARG A 37 5.17 -0.48 -4.29
CA ARG A 37 6.11 0.64 -4.24
C ARG A 37 5.64 1.66 -3.23
N CYS A 38 6.59 2.28 -2.57
CA CYS A 38 6.25 3.37 -1.67
C CYS A 38 5.74 4.56 -2.48
N LYS A 39 5.12 5.52 -1.81
CA LYS A 39 4.53 6.67 -2.50
C LYS A 39 5.54 7.44 -3.33
N GLU A 40 6.77 7.53 -2.84
CA GLU A 40 7.82 8.23 -3.56
C GLU A 40 8.19 7.53 -4.87
N CYS A 41 8.25 6.21 -4.86
CA CYS A 41 8.60 5.44 -6.05
C CYS A 41 7.44 5.30 -7.02
N SER A 42 6.22 5.43 -6.54
CA SER A 42 5.04 5.24 -7.38
C SER A 42 4.56 6.53 -8.08
N LEU A 43 5.17 7.64 -7.76
CA LEU A 43 4.81 8.92 -8.41
C LEU A 43 5.30 9.00 -9.83
#